data_4da22066ad2ae24e888c1c481efca384
#
_entry.id   4da22066ad2ae24e888c1c481efca384
#
_cell.length_a   1.000
_cell.length_b   1.000
_cell.length_c   1.000
_cell.angle_alpha   90.00
_cell.angle_beta   90.00
_cell.angle_gamma   90.00
#
_symmetry.space_group_name_H-M   'P 1'
#
loop_
_entity.id
_entity.type
_entity.pdbx_description
1 polymer ?
#
loop_
_entity_poly.entity_id
_entity_poly.type
_entity_poly.pdbx_seq_one_letter_code
_entity_poly.pdbx_strand_id
1 'polypeptide(L)'
;HPTCIPVHGEFQSKLTLMSESLRNDGRIWVPKNIKDAEAIRAGKLKPTDIKEEDRDYYLERRYPAFGNLVPRDVASRAAKERCDAGYGVGTTGLAVYLDFADAIQRLGKKVVEAKYGNLFQMYEKIVDDDPYVTPMMIYPAIHYTMGGLWVDYELMTSVPGLFAIGEANFSDHGANRLGASALMQGLADGYFV
;
A
#
# COMPACT_ATOMS: atom_id res chain seq x y z
N HIS A 1 -2.40 5.00 1.31
CA HIS A 1 -2.60 3.72 0.67
C HIS A 1 -1.28 2.95 0.65
N PRO A 2 -1.23 1.69 1.08
CA PRO A 2 -0.04 0.90 0.87
C PRO A 2 0.10 0.68 -0.63
N THR A 3 1.09 1.30 -1.21
CA THR A 3 1.46 1.12 -2.61
C THR A 3 2.67 0.24 -2.68
N CYS A 4 2.70 -0.65 -3.65
CA CYS A 4 3.95 -1.23 -4.06
C CYS A 4 4.75 -0.14 -4.76
N ILE A 5 5.82 0.27 -4.13
CA ILE A 5 6.84 1.05 -4.81
C ILE A 5 7.89 0.04 -5.23
N PRO A 6 8.18 -0.08 -6.52
CA PRO A 6 9.38 -0.76 -6.96
C PRO A 6 10.57 -0.03 -6.34
N VAL A 7 11.28 -0.70 -5.46
CA VAL A 7 12.41 -0.09 -4.74
C VAL A 7 13.73 -0.43 -5.41
N HIS A 8 13.73 -0.63 -6.72
CA HIS A 8 14.95 -0.84 -7.47
C HIS A 8 15.30 0.38 -8.33
N GLY A 9 16.34 1.10 -7.85
CA GLY A 9 17.13 2.00 -8.67
C GLY A 9 16.51 3.36 -8.97
N GLU A 10 17.20 4.08 -9.81
CA GLU A 10 16.96 5.46 -10.24
C GLU A 10 15.66 5.66 -11.05
N PHE A 11 14.90 4.60 -11.31
CA PHE A 11 13.74 4.59 -12.19
C PHE A 11 12.38 4.50 -11.50
N GLN A 12 12.23 5.04 -10.30
CA GLN A 12 10.96 5.10 -9.57
C GLN A 12 9.93 6.03 -10.25
N SER A 13 9.79 6.00 -11.55
CA SER A 13 8.88 6.90 -12.27
C SER A 13 7.41 6.43 -12.27
N LYS A 14 7.10 5.25 -11.72
CA LYS A 14 5.74 4.71 -11.74
C LYS A 14 5.32 4.19 -10.38
N LEU A 15 4.55 5.00 -9.66
CA LEU A 15 3.77 4.55 -8.52
C LEU A 15 2.66 3.63 -9.03
N THR A 16 2.77 2.34 -8.74
CA THR A 16 1.70 1.38 -9.02
C THR A 16 0.97 1.09 -7.72
N LEU A 17 -0.32 1.44 -7.68
CA LEU A 17 -1.18 1.11 -6.56
C LEU A 17 -1.53 -0.37 -6.62
N MET A 18 -1.08 -1.13 -5.63
CA MET A 18 -1.52 -2.50 -5.46
C MET A 18 -2.85 -2.56 -4.71
N SER A 19 -3.65 -3.56 -5.00
CA SER A 19 -4.94 -3.75 -4.35
C SER A 19 -4.79 -3.98 -2.84
N GLU A 20 -5.66 -3.34 -2.06
CA GLU A 20 -5.76 -3.59 -0.61
C GLU A 20 -6.09 -5.05 -0.28
N SER A 21 -6.73 -5.78 -1.20
CA SER A 21 -7.08 -7.19 -1.02
C SER A 21 -5.87 -8.08 -0.74
N LEU A 22 -4.65 -7.67 -1.14
CA LEU A 22 -3.42 -8.38 -0.80
C LEU A 22 -3.21 -8.54 0.71
N ARG A 23 -3.73 -7.60 1.52
CA ARG A 23 -3.64 -7.66 2.99
C ARG A 23 -4.57 -8.70 3.63
N ASN A 24 -5.51 -9.28 2.86
CA ASN A 24 -6.39 -10.32 3.38
C ASN A 24 -5.62 -11.61 3.71
N ASP A 25 -4.62 -11.92 2.90
CA ASP A 25 -3.82 -13.15 3.06
C ASP A 25 -2.32 -12.83 3.25
N GLY A 26 -1.84 -11.67 2.81
CA GLY A 26 -0.46 -11.22 3.00
C GLY A 26 -0.23 -10.61 4.38
N ARG A 27 0.95 -10.88 4.97
CA ARG A 27 1.36 -10.36 6.27
C ARG A 27 2.42 -9.27 6.12
N ILE A 28 2.26 -8.17 6.86
CA ILE A 28 3.17 -7.01 6.78
C ILE A 28 4.16 -7.05 7.93
N TRP A 29 5.45 -6.97 7.61
CA TRP A 29 6.51 -7.00 8.59
C TRP A 29 7.74 -6.17 8.22
N VAL A 30 8.59 -5.91 9.19
CA VAL A 30 9.97 -5.41 9.08
C VAL A 30 10.89 -6.26 9.96
N PRO A 31 12.22 -6.27 9.76
CA PRO A 31 13.14 -6.90 10.70
C PRO A 31 12.98 -6.31 12.11
N LYS A 32 13.06 -7.15 13.14
CA LYS A 32 13.07 -6.69 14.56
C LYS A 32 14.33 -5.92 14.90
N ASN A 33 15.43 -6.22 14.24
CA ASN A 33 16.73 -5.62 14.48
C ASN A 33 17.08 -4.61 13.38
N ILE A 34 17.46 -3.40 13.76
CA ILE A 34 17.90 -2.36 12.82
C ILE A 34 19.10 -2.80 12.00
N LYS A 35 20.04 -3.56 12.60
CA LYS A 35 21.22 -4.07 11.87
C LYS A 35 20.84 -4.99 10.71
N ASP A 36 19.77 -5.80 10.86
CA ASP A 36 19.29 -6.64 9.79
C ASP A 36 18.65 -5.80 8.67
N ALA A 37 17.91 -4.74 9.04
CA ALA A 37 17.39 -3.79 8.06
C ALA A 37 18.52 -3.08 7.30
N GLU A 38 19.58 -2.69 7.99
CA GLU A 38 20.79 -2.11 7.37
C GLU A 38 21.50 -3.10 6.45
N ALA A 39 21.61 -4.36 6.86
CA ALA A 39 22.24 -5.41 6.05
C ALA A 39 21.42 -5.70 4.77
N ILE A 40 20.10 -5.68 4.88
CA ILE A 40 19.18 -5.81 3.72
C ILE A 40 19.38 -4.60 2.78
N ARG A 41 19.36 -3.38 3.29
CA ARG A 41 19.60 -2.17 2.48
C ARG A 41 20.96 -2.19 1.77
N ALA A 42 21.96 -2.75 2.41
CA ALA A 42 23.29 -2.93 1.84
C ALA A 42 23.42 -4.12 0.88
N GLY A 43 22.35 -4.88 0.65
CA GLY A 43 22.37 -6.09 -0.18
C GLY A 43 23.16 -7.27 0.40
N LYS A 44 23.47 -7.23 1.71
CA LYS A 44 24.26 -8.26 2.42
C LYS A 44 23.37 -9.38 3.02
N LEU A 45 22.09 -9.15 3.15
CA LEU A 45 21.11 -10.07 3.73
C LEU A 45 19.86 -10.06 2.87
N LYS A 46 19.30 -11.22 2.59
CA LYS A 46 18.04 -11.35 1.86
C LYS A 46 16.85 -11.41 2.84
N PRO A 47 15.66 -10.94 2.45
CA PRO A 47 14.47 -11.03 3.31
C PRO A 47 14.11 -12.48 3.67
N THR A 48 14.39 -13.44 2.78
CA THR A 48 14.17 -14.87 3.00
C THR A 48 15.07 -15.48 4.07
N ASP A 49 16.21 -14.84 4.39
CA ASP A 49 17.14 -15.30 5.42
C ASP A 49 16.72 -14.87 6.83
N ILE A 50 15.77 -13.91 6.94
CA ILE A 50 15.22 -13.46 8.22
C ILE A 50 14.24 -14.52 8.73
N LYS A 51 14.56 -15.11 9.88
CA LYS A 51 13.71 -16.09 10.53
C LYS A 51 12.38 -15.46 10.97
N GLU A 52 11.34 -16.29 11.10
CA GLU A 52 10.00 -15.85 11.53
C GLU A 52 10.06 -15.13 12.89
N GLU A 53 10.84 -15.62 13.82
CA GLU A 53 11.05 -15.05 15.17
C GLU A 53 11.71 -13.66 15.14
N ASP A 54 12.44 -13.31 14.07
CA ASP A 54 13.14 -12.03 13.89
C ASP A 54 12.34 -11.04 13.04
N ARG A 55 11.11 -11.37 12.68
CA ARG A 55 10.16 -10.52 11.95
C ARG A 55 9.25 -9.77 12.92
N ASP A 56 9.15 -8.45 12.81
CA ASP A 56 8.16 -7.66 13.53
C ASP A 56 6.91 -7.48 12.66
N TYR A 57 5.89 -8.27 12.93
CA TYR A 57 4.55 -8.10 12.38
C TYR A 57 3.81 -6.99 13.13
N TYR A 58 4.29 -5.77 12.96
CA TYR A 58 3.95 -4.61 13.78
C TYR A 58 2.46 -4.25 13.75
N LEU A 59 1.72 -4.53 12.69
CA LEU A 59 0.28 -4.30 12.63
C LEU A 59 -0.46 -5.31 13.52
N GLU A 60 -0.10 -6.59 13.42
CA GLU A 60 -0.69 -7.65 14.25
C GLU A 60 -0.39 -7.42 15.73
N ARG A 61 0.83 -7.01 16.06
CA ARG A 61 1.26 -6.70 17.43
C ARG A 61 0.57 -5.48 18.01
N ARG A 62 0.42 -4.40 17.23
CA ARG A 62 -0.18 -3.14 17.70
C ARG A 62 -1.70 -3.17 17.71
N TYR A 63 -2.30 -3.89 16.80
CA TYR A 63 -3.74 -3.91 16.54
C TYR A 63 -4.27 -5.35 16.46
N PRO A 64 -4.20 -6.12 17.55
CA PRO A 64 -4.50 -7.56 17.50
C PRO A 64 -5.93 -7.89 17.06
N ALA A 65 -6.88 -6.97 17.23
CA ALA A 65 -8.27 -7.17 16.78
C ALA A 65 -8.43 -7.12 15.24
N PHE A 66 -7.55 -6.43 14.53
CA PHE A 66 -7.65 -6.22 13.08
C PHE A 66 -6.44 -6.75 12.32
N GLY A 67 -5.27 -6.84 12.96
CA GLY A 67 -4.03 -7.29 12.33
C GLY A 67 -3.70 -6.49 11.08
N ASN A 68 -3.44 -7.20 9.98
CA ASN A 68 -3.16 -6.58 8.69
C ASN A 68 -4.37 -5.89 8.05
N LEU A 69 -5.58 -6.08 8.58
CA LEU A 69 -6.82 -5.51 8.06
C LEU A 69 -7.22 -4.19 8.74
N VAL A 70 -6.34 -3.58 9.51
CA VAL A 70 -6.55 -2.22 10.04
C VAL A 70 -6.88 -1.24 8.90
N PRO A 71 -7.61 -0.16 9.16
CA PRO A 71 -7.86 0.89 8.18
C PRO A 71 -6.58 1.31 7.47
N ARG A 72 -6.65 1.56 6.17
CA ARG A 72 -5.47 1.84 5.31
C ARG A 72 -4.64 3.03 5.76
N ASP A 73 -5.25 4.05 6.33
CA ASP A 73 -4.56 5.22 6.89
C ASP A 73 -3.73 4.83 8.14
N VAL A 74 -4.26 3.95 8.98
CA VAL A 74 -3.54 3.38 10.14
C VAL A 74 -2.36 2.54 9.67
N ALA A 75 -2.57 1.63 8.70
CA ALA A 75 -1.50 0.81 8.13
C ALA A 75 -0.41 1.67 7.48
N SER A 76 -0.80 2.72 6.75
CA SER A 76 0.13 3.63 6.09
C SER A 76 0.99 4.41 7.08
N ARG A 77 0.38 4.98 8.13
CA ARG A 77 1.13 5.68 9.19
C ARG A 77 2.08 4.74 9.92
N ALA A 78 1.61 3.54 10.27
CA ALA A 78 2.44 2.56 10.95
C ALA A 78 3.64 2.11 10.10
N ALA A 79 3.47 1.93 8.79
CA ALA A 79 4.57 1.62 7.88
C ALA A 79 5.59 2.77 7.82
N LYS A 80 5.11 4.01 7.66
CA LYS A 80 6.00 5.20 7.68
C LYS A 80 6.78 5.29 8.99
N GLU A 81 6.12 5.12 10.15
CA GLU A 81 6.79 5.13 11.45
C GLU A 81 7.90 4.08 11.56
N ARG A 82 7.72 2.87 10.99
CA ARG A 82 8.77 1.86 10.97
C ARG A 82 9.96 2.28 10.12
N CYS A 83 9.69 2.86 8.95
CA CYS A 83 10.76 3.38 8.09
C CYS A 83 11.51 4.53 8.75
N ASP A 84 10.80 5.51 9.33
CA ASP A 84 11.39 6.66 10.03
C ASP A 84 12.22 6.23 11.26
N ALA A 85 11.83 5.14 11.92
CA ALA A 85 12.56 4.57 13.04
C ALA A 85 13.77 3.71 12.63
N GLY A 86 14.09 3.61 11.33
CA GLY A 86 15.28 2.91 10.81
C GLY A 86 15.07 1.43 10.49
N TYR A 87 13.85 0.90 10.64
CA TYR A 87 13.53 -0.50 10.31
C TYR A 87 13.14 -0.71 8.85
N GLY A 88 13.04 0.37 8.07
CA GLY A 88 12.67 0.28 6.67
C GLY A 88 13.68 -0.52 5.84
N VAL A 89 13.19 -1.21 4.84
CA VAL A 89 13.93 -2.08 3.92
C VAL A 89 14.01 -1.48 2.52
N GLY A 90 14.57 -2.24 1.57
CA GLY A 90 14.89 -1.72 0.25
C GLY A 90 16.10 -0.78 0.27
N THR A 91 16.62 -0.38 -0.88
CA THR A 91 17.85 0.44 -0.98
C THR A 91 17.71 1.81 -0.32
N THR A 92 16.49 2.36 -0.31
CA THR A 92 16.21 3.68 0.27
C THR A 92 15.82 3.64 1.76
N GLY A 93 15.53 2.44 2.31
CA GLY A 93 14.94 2.30 3.64
C GLY A 93 13.48 2.77 3.73
N LEU A 94 12.85 3.07 2.61
CA LEU A 94 11.46 3.53 2.50
C LEU A 94 10.53 2.41 2.02
N ALA A 95 10.66 1.21 2.61
CA ALA A 95 9.77 0.10 2.33
C ALA A 95 9.54 -0.77 3.58
N VAL A 96 8.44 -1.49 3.59
CA VAL A 96 8.13 -2.60 4.48
C VAL A 96 7.79 -3.83 3.65
N TYR A 97 7.90 -5.03 4.20
CA TYR A 97 7.56 -6.24 3.48
C TYR A 97 6.07 -6.58 3.58
N LEU A 98 5.51 -7.05 2.47
CA LEU A 98 4.22 -7.74 2.38
C LEU A 98 4.51 -9.17 1.90
N ASP A 99 4.29 -10.15 2.78
CA ASP A 99 4.76 -11.53 2.64
C ASP A 99 3.60 -12.50 2.49
N PHE A 100 3.68 -13.39 1.50
CA PHE A 100 2.68 -14.41 1.23
C PHE A 100 3.14 -15.83 1.59
N ALA A 101 4.33 -16.00 2.18
CA ALA A 101 4.86 -17.33 2.53
C ALA A 101 3.88 -18.14 3.40
N ASP A 102 3.31 -17.53 4.45
CA ASP A 102 2.29 -18.14 5.31
C ASP A 102 1.02 -18.52 4.51
N ALA A 103 0.53 -17.62 3.69
CA ALA A 103 -0.66 -17.87 2.87
C ALA A 103 -0.44 -19.01 1.86
N ILE A 104 0.73 -19.07 1.25
CA ILE A 104 1.12 -20.14 0.33
C ILE A 104 1.20 -21.47 1.05
N GLN A 105 1.79 -21.50 2.26
CA GLN A 105 1.88 -22.69 3.08
C GLN A 105 0.49 -23.18 3.51
N ARG A 106 -0.39 -22.29 3.94
CA ARG A 106 -1.72 -22.59 4.49
C ARG A 106 -2.75 -22.94 3.42
N LEU A 107 -2.80 -22.20 2.33
CA LEU A 107 -3.82 -22.32 1.29
C LEU A 107 -3.35 -23.10 0.05
N GLY A 108 -2.04 -23.18 -0.17
CA GLY A 108 -1.42 -23.68 -1.37
C GLY A 108 -1.24 -22.62 -2.47
N LYS A 109 -0.15 -22.76 -3.26
CA LYS A 109 0.22 -21.82 -4.33
C LYS A 109 -0.91 -21.58 -5.33
N LYS A 110 -1.63 -22.65 -5.74
CA LYS A 110 -2.72 -22.54 -6.73
C LYS A 110 -3.88 -21.63 -6.27
N VAL A 111 -4.21 -21.66 -4.97
CA VAL A 111 -5.28 -20.82 -4.42
C VAL A 111 -4.84 -19.36 -4.36
N VAL A 112 -3.59 -19.11 -3.95
CA VAL A 112 -3.00 -17.77 -3.93
C VAL A 112 -2.91 -17.21 -5.35
N GLU A 113 -2.49 -18.02 -6.32
CA GLU A 113 -2.42 -17.66 -7.74
C GLU A 113 -3.80 -17.31 -8.32
N ALA A 114 -4.83 -18.10 -8.02
CA ALA A 114 -6.20 -17.81 -8.47
C ALA A 114 -6.74 -16.49 -7.91
N LYS A 115 -6.33 -16.10 -6.68
CA LYS A 115 -6.76 -14.86 -6.03
C LYS A 115 -5.93 -13.63 -6.46
N TYR A 116 -4.62 -13.77 -6.58
CA TYR A 116 -3.67 -12.66 -6.64
C TYR A 116 -2.67 -12.74 -7.80
N GLY A 117 -2.72 -13.78 -8.63
CA GLY A 117 -1.72 -14.05 -9.66
C GLY A 117 -1.51 -12.89 -10.64
N ASN A 118 -2.58 -12.18 -11.02
CA ASN A 118 -2.48 -10.99 -11.86
C ASN A 118 -1.73 -9.83 -11.18
N LEU A 119 -1.92 -9.66 -9.88
CA LEU A 119 -1.22 -8.64 -9.08
C LEU A 119 0.25 -9.02 -8.88
N PHE A 120 0.54 -10.30 -8.65
CA PHE A 120 1.90 -10.81 -8.53
C PHE A 120 2.66 -10.65 -9.85
N GLN A 121 2.04 -11.01 -10.98
CA GLN A 121 2.64 -10.82 -12.29
C GLN A 121 2.90 -9.34 -12.60
N MET A 122 1.99 -8.45 -12.18
CA MET A 122 2.18 -7.01 -12.34
C MET A 122 3.37 -6.52 -11.50
N TYR A 123 3.47 -6.97 -10.24
CA TYR A 123 4.59 -6.63 -9.36
C TYR A 123 5.93 -7.14 -9.93
N GLU A 124 5.98 -8.41 -10.33
CA GLU A 124 7.17 -9.02 -10.93
C GLU A 124 7.66 -8.26 -12.16
N LYS A 125 6.75 -7.84 -13.05
CA LYS A 125 7.09 -7.03 -14.23
C LYS A 125 7.67 -5.65 -13.90
N ILE A 126 7.37 -5.11 -12.72
CA ILE A 126 7.83 -3.78 -12.30
C ILE A 126 9.14 -3.87 -11.53
N VAL A 127 9.29 -4.90 -10.69
CA VAL A 127 10.34 -5.01 -9.67
C VAL A 127 11.36 -6.09 -10.03
N ASP A 128 11.02 -7.03 -10.92
CA ASP A 128 11.84 -8.22 -11.29
C ASP A 128 12.04 -9.19 -10.12
N ASP A 129 11.13 -9.19 -9.14
CA ASP A 129 11.12 -10.13 -8.01
C ASP A 129 9.84 -10.97 -8.04
N ASP A 130 9.95 -12.30 -7.87
CA ASP A 130 8.81 -13.23 -7.79
C ASP A 130 8.16 -13.18 -6.40
N PRO A 131 6.92 -12.67 -6.25
CA PRO A 131 6.22 -12.60 -4.97
C PRO A 131 5.86 -13.94 -4.33
N TYR A 132 5.97 -15.04 -5.08
CA TYR A 132 5.80 -16.39 -4.53
C TYR A 132 7.01 -16.86 -3.74
N VAL A 133 8.15 -16.21 -3.89
CA VAL A 133 9.43 -16.59 -3.28
C VAL A 133 9.96 -15.49 -2.36
N THR A 134 9.86 -14.23 -2.81
CA THR A 134 10.41 -13.07 -2.11
C THR A 134 9.28 -12.15 -1.65
N PRO A 135 9.26 -11.67 -0.39
CA PRO A 135 8.26 -10.71 0.06
C PRO A 135 8.26 -9.44 -0.79
N MET A 136 7.06 -8.95 -1.13
CA MET A 136 6.92 -7.68 -1.83
C MET A 136 7.34 -6.51 -0.94
N MET A 137 8.03 -5.54 -1.52
CA MET A 137 8.32 -4.26 -0.87
C MET A 137 7.22 -3.25 -1.16
N ILE A 138 6.60 -2.71 -0.11
CA ILE A 138 5.53 -1.73 -0.20
C ILE A 138 5.82 -0.51 0.66
N TYR A 139 5.32 0.66 0.23
CA TYR A 139 5.43 1.91 0.98
C TYR A 139 4.15 2.75 0.83
N PRO A 140 3.77 3.55 1.83
CA PRO A 140 2.65 4.47 1.73
C PRO A 140 2.90 5.55 0.69
N ALA A 141 1.92 5.78 -0.17
CA ALA A 141 1.95 6.89 -1.12
C ALA A 141 0.69 7.75 -1.02
N ILE A 142 0.82 9.02 -1.37
CA ILE A 142 -0.30 9.91 -1.55
C ILE A 142 -1.12 9.38 -2.73
N HIS A 143 -2.43 9.19 -2.50
CA HIS A 143 -3.29 8.61 -3.51
C HIS A 143 -4.52 9.46 -3.80
N TYR A 144 -5.06 10.14 -2.81
CA TYR A 144 -6.27 10.94 -2.91
C TYR A 144 -6.29 12.03 -1.86
N THR A 145 -6.64 13.24 -2.26
CA THR A 145 -6.81 14.40 -1.37
C THR A 145 -8.25 14.46 -0.88
N MET A 146 -8.44 14.41 0.44
CA MET A 146 -9.75 14.63 1.05
C MET A 146 -9.98 16.12 1.21
N GLY A 147 -11.23 16.57 0.94
CA GLY A 147 -11.55 17.98 0.89
C GLY A 147 -11.31 18.58 -0.49
N GLY A 148 -11.49 19.85 -0.64
CA GLY A 148 -11.37 20.55 -1.92
C GLY A 148 -12.22 21.80 -1.96
N LEU A 149 -12.56 22.28 -3.15
CA LEU A 149 -13.40 23.43 -3.36
C LEU A 149 -14.83 23.13 -2.91
N TRP A 150 -15.42 24.08 -2.23
CA TRP A 150 -16.85 23.98 -1.90
C TRP A 150 -17.68 24.09 -3.19
N VAL A 151 -18.71 23.26 -3.29
CA VAL A 151 -19.71 23.28 -4.36
C VAL A 151 -21.11 23.06 -3.79
N ASP A 152 -22.11 23.56 -4.47
CA ASP A 152 -23.51 23.25 -4.21
C ASP A 152 -23.90 21.89 -4.84
N TYR A 153 -25.19 21.54 -4.79
CA TYR A 153 -25.69 20.28 -5.36
C TYR A 153 -25.60 20.21 -6.88
N GLU A 154 -25.47 21.37 -7.55
CA GLU A 154 -25.30 21.46 -8.99
C GLU A 154 -23.81 21.52 -9.38
N LEU A 155 -22.92 21.24 -8.43
CA LEU A 155 -21.45 21.27 -8.56
C LEU A 155 -20.85 22.64 -8.89
N MET A 156 -21.63 23.72 -8.73
CA MET A 156 -21.14 25.09 -8.90
C MET A 156 -20.45 25.58 -7.62
N THR A 157 -19.30 26.21 -7.79
CA THR A 157 -18.55 26.83 -6.68
C THR A 157 -19.21 28.15 -6.22
N SER A 158 -18.62 28.81 -5.22
CA SER A 158 -19.02 30.16 -4.84
C SER A 158 -18.82 31.23 -5.92
N VAL A 159 -18.13 30.89 -7.00
CA VAL A 159 -17.94 31.76 -8.17
C VAL A 159 -18.96 31.37 -9.24
N PRO A 160 -19.91 32.25 -9.61
CA PRO A 160 -20.93 31.94 -10.61
C PRO A 160 -20.32 31.49 -11.95
N GLY A 161 -20.80 30.36 -12.48
CA GLY A 161 -20.31 29.78 -13.73
C GLY A 161 -19.04 28.95 -13.62
N LEU A 162 -18.46 28.81 -12.41
CA LEU A 162 -17.31 27.94 -12.16
C LEU A 162 -17.78 26.68 -11.44
N PHE A 163 -17.54 25.52 -12.04
CA PHE A 163 -17.88 24.22 -11.51
C PHE A 163 -16.61 23.47 -11.10
N ALA A 164 -16.69 22.64 -10.04
CA ALA A 164 -15.61 21.76 -9.63
C ALA A 164 -16.14 20.35 -9.47
N ILE A 165 -15.53 19.39 -10.17
CA ILE A 165 -15.95 18.00 -10.23
C ILE A 165 -14.86 17.06 -9.73
N GLY A 166 -15.25 15.85 -9.34
CA GLY A 166 -14.34 14.78 -8.90
C GLY A 166 -13.52 15.17 -7.67
N GLU A 167 -12.25 14.81 -7.67
CA GLU A 167 -11.34 15.04 -6.54
C GLU A 167 -11.11 16.54 -6.22
N ALA A 168 -11.39 17.44 -7.17
CA ALA A 168 -11.22 18.88 -6.96
C ALA A 168 -12.25 19.48 -6.02
N ASN A 169 -13.44 18.90 -5.90
CA ASN A 169 -14.47 19.38 -4.98
C ASN A 169 -14.32 18.74 -3.58
N PHE A 170 -14.97 19.32 -2.56
CA PHE A 170 -14.88 18.83 -1.18
C PHE A 170 -15.52 17.47 -0.95
N SER A 171 -16.33 17.02 -1.84
CA SER A 171 -17.04 15.74 -1.96
C SER A 171 -17.72 15.18 -0.69
N ASP A 172 -18.53 14.15 -0.87
CA ASP A 172 -19.27 13.47 0.21
C ASP A 172 -18.43 12.47 1.00
N HIS A 173 -17.13 12.44 0.77
CA HIS A 173 -16.26 11.41 1.35
C HIS A 173 -15.83 11.68 2.79
N GLY A 174 -16.04 12.87 3.30
CA GLY A 174 -15.60 13.27 4.63
C GLY A 174 -14.07 13.12 4.78
N ALA A 175 -13.64 12.75 5.98
CA ALA A 175 -12.22 12.64 6.31
C ALA A 175 -11.56 11.34 5.80
N ASN A 176 -12.31 10.34 5.39
CA ASN A 176 -11.77 9.04 4.96
C ASN A 176 -12.64 8.37 3.88
N ARG A 177 -12.22 8.47 2.64
CA ARG A 177 -12.90 7.93 1.48
C ARG A 177 -12.89 6.40 1.47
N LEU A 178 -14.02 5.79 1.13
CA LEU A 178 -14.11 4.35 0.87
C LEU A 178 -13.40 3.96 -0.43
N GLY A 179 -12.97 2.71 -0.53
CA GLY A 179 -12.34 2.17 -1.74
C GLY A 179 -13.27 2.27 -2.96
N ALA A 180 -12.70 2.56 -4.14
CA ALA A 180 -13.35 2.70 -5.44
C ALA A 180 -14.36 3.86 -5.60
N SER A 181 -14.81 4.52 -4.53
CA SER A 181 -15.84 5.57 -4.61
C SER A 181 -15.38 6.83 -5.35
N ALA A 182 -14.09 7.17 -5.37
CA ALA A 182 -13.59 8.37 -6.03
C ALA A 182 -13.82 8.38 -7.55
N LEU A 183 -13.54 7.26 -8.23
CA LEU A 183 -13.77 7.16 -9.67
C LEU A 183 -15.26 7.16 -10.01
N MET A 184 -16.08 6.52 -9.17
CA MET A 184 -17.54 6.54 -9.35
C MET A 184 -18.10 7.95 -9.20
N GLN A 185 -17.66 8.71 -8.20
CA GLN A 185 -18.04 10.10 -8.03
C GLN A 185 -17.60 10.95 -9.23
N GLY A 186 -16.32 10.88 -9.61
CA GLY A 186 -15.82 11.67 -10.74
C GLY A 186 -16.55 11.40 -12.05
N LEU A 187 -16.97 10.15 -12.31
CA LEU A 187 -17.81 9.80 -13.45
C LEU A 187 -19.23 10.39 -13.32
N ALA A 188 -19.84 10.29 -12.13
CA ALA A 188 -21.16 10.84 -11.89
C ALA A 188 -21.17 12.36 -12.04
N ASP A 189 -20.22 13.05 -11.39
CA ASP A 189 -20.05 14.50 -11.48
C ASP A 189 -19.92 14.95 -12.93
N GLY A 190 -19.03 14.31 -13.70
CA GLY A 190 -18.83 14.64 -15.11
C GLY A 190 -19.98 14.28 -16.06
N TYR A 191 -20.94 13.45 -15.59
CA TYR A 191 -22.15 13.14 -16.35
C TYR A 191 -23.26 14.16 -16.10
N PHE A 192 -23.33 14.74 -14.90
CA PHE A 192 -24.39 15.66 -14.50
C PHE A 192 -24.11 17.15 -14.74
N VAL A 193 -22.88 17.52 -15.07
CA VAL A 193 -22.46 18.92 -15.38
C VAL A 193 -22.29 19.19 -16.90
#